data_de7bc92f321e5b4bd0a3a329b041c6ea
#
_entry.id   de7bc92f321e5b4bd0a3a329b041c6ea
#
_cell.length_a   1.000
_cell.length_b   1.000
_cell.length_c   1.000
_cell.angle_alpha   90.00
_cell.angle_beta   90.00
_cell.angle_gamma   90.00
#
_symmetry.space_group_name_H-M   'P 1'
#
loop_
_entity.id
_entity.type
_entity.pdbx_description
1 polymer ?
#
loop_
_entity_poly.entity_id
_entity_poly.type
_entity_poly.pdbx_seq_one_letter_code
_entity_poly.pdbx_strand_id
1 'polypeptide(L)' 'MKFVEMTGATLAQLVADVEIHADDLVTAGVVDDCIIRINEQGDIEVRRPTQWELIGGLLGDYENRIRQQTGIDWA' A
#
# COMPACT_ATOMS: atom_id res chain seq x y z
N MET A 1 0.62 10.76 -12.90
CA MET A 1 1.29 10.01 -11.82
C MET A 1 0.98 8.53 -11.98
N LYS A 2 1.95 7.68 -11.77
CA LYS A 2 1.77 6.24 -11.90
C LYS A 2 1.47 5.61 -10.55
N PHE A 3 0.64 4.57 -10.57
CA PHE A 3 0.26 3.83 -9.36
C PHE A 3 0.42 2.34 -9.60
N VAL A 4 0.67 1.62 -8.51
CA VAL A 4 0.52 0.16 -8.47
C VAL A 4 -0.64 -0.13 -7.53
N GLU A 5 -1.63 -0.88 -8.01
CA GLU A 5 -2.79 -1.26 -7.21
C GLU A 5 -2.61 -2.66 -6.66
N MET A 6 -3.12 -2.88 -5.45
CA MET A 6 -3.06 -4.18 -4.77
C MET A 6 -4.19 -4.30 -3.78
N THR A 7 -4.33 -5.47 -3.19
CA THR A 7 -5.30 -5.68 -2.10
C THR A 7 -4.69 -5.31 -0.75
N GLY A 8 -5.56 -5.14 0.25
CA GLY A 8 -5.12 -4.95 1.62
C GLY A 8 -4.29 -6.12 2.14
N ALA A 9 -4.63 -7.35 1.75
CA ALA A 9 -3.86 -8.53 2.13
C ALA A 9 -2.42 -8.46 1.61
N THR A 10 -2.24 -8.04 0.37
CA THR A 10 -0.90 -7.89 -0.23
C THR A 10 -0.13 -6.77 0.47
N LEU A 11 -0.79 -5.65 0.74
CA LEU A 11 -0.15 -4.54 1.46
C LEU A 11 0.36 -5.00 2.82
N ALA A 12 -0.44 -5.76 3.56
CA ALA A 12 -0.05 -6.25 4.89
C ALA A 12 1.22 -7.11 4.86
N GLN A 13 1.45 -7.83 3.76
CA GLN A 13 2.66 -8.63 3.59
C GLN A 13 3.86 -7.79 3.16
N LEU A 14 3.60 -6.65 2.56
CA LEU A 14 4.62 -5.82 1.93
C LEU A 14 5.21 -4.79 2.88
N VAL A 15 4.39 -4.20 3.76
CA VAL A 15 4.83 -3.13 4.65
C VAL A 15 5.65 -3.66 5.82
N ALA A 16 6.63 -2.86 6.27
CA ALA A 16 7.36 -3.12 7.50
C ALA A 16 6.70 -2.36 8.66
N ASP A 17 6.89 -2.86 9.88
CA ASP A 17 6.30 -2.24 11.08
C ASP A 17 6.71 -0.78 11.26
N VAL A 18 7.93 -0.42 10.81
CA VAL A 18 8.41 0.97 10.89
C VAL A 18 7.68 1.89 9.92
N GLU A 19 7.03 1.33 8.90
CA GLU A 19 6.28 2.09 7.89
C GLU A 19 4.83 2.25 8.30
N ILE A 20 4.15 1.15 8.59
CA ILE A 20 2.79 1.12 9.12
C ILE A 20 2.69 -0.06 10.08
N HIS A 21 2.26 0.18 11.29
CA HIS A 21 1.99 -0.86 12.27
C HIS A 21 0.74 -1.66 11.86
N ALA A 22 0.72 -2.95 12.15
CA ALA A 22 -0.45 -3.79 11.87
C ALA A 22 -1.72 -3.23 12.52
N ASP A 23 -1.60 -2.70 13.75
CA ASP A 23 -2.73 -2.09 14.46
C ASP A 23 -3.26 -0.84 13.75
N ASP A 24 -2.37 -0.08 13.11
CA ASP A 24 -2.76 1.12 12.37
C ASP A 24 -3.52 0.77 11.09
N LEU A 25 -3.19 -0.34 10.45
CA LEU A 25 -3.96 -0.85 9.31
C LEU A 25 -5.38 -1.18 9.74
N VAL A 26 -5.53 -1.86 10.87
CA VAL A 26 -6.86 -2.19 11.42
C VAL A 26 -7.64 -0.91 11.75
N THR A 27 -6.99 0.05 12.40
CA THR A 27 -7.60 1.32 12.75
C THR A 27 -8.04 2.10 11.52
N ALA A 28 -7.27 2.03 10.44
CA ALA A 28 -7.61 2.67 9.16
C ALA A 28 -8.71 1.93 8.40
N GLY A 29 -9.16 0.77 8.90
CA GLY A 29 -10.20 -0.01 8.25
C GLY A 29 -9.71 -0.79 7.04
N VAL A 30 -8.42 -1.09 6.97
CA VAL A 30 -7.85 -1.86 5.86
C VAL A 30 -8.07 -3.34 6.13
N VAL A 31 -8.91 -3.95 5.30
CA VAL A 31 -9.18 -5.38 5.34
C VAL A 31 -8.58 -6.05 4.11
N ASP A 32 -8.57 -7.38 4.06
CA ASP A 32 -7.87 -8.15 3.04
C ASP A 32 -8.30 -7.82 1.61
N ASP A 33 -9.57 -7.49 1.39
CA ASP A 33 -10.10 -7.19 0.07
C ASP A 33 -10.21 -5.70 -0.26
N CYS A 34 -9.71 -4.83 0.59
CA CYS A 34 -9.62 -3.40 0.27
C CYS A 34 -8.73 -3.17 -0.94
N ILE A 35 -9.03 -2.12 -1.70
CA ILE A 35 -8.20 -1.72 -2.83
C ILE A 35 -7.20 -0.65 -2.34
N ILE A 36 -5.94 -0.94 -2.56
CA ILE A 36 -4.82 -0.07 -2.18
C ILE A 36 -4.10 0.36 -3.45
N ARG A 37 -3.61 1.59 -3.47
CA ARG A 37 -2.69 2.03 -4.52
C ARG A 37 -1.47 2.70 -3.89
N ILE A 38 -0.33 2.53 -4.55
CA ILE A 38 0.93 3.13 -4.11
C ILE A 38 1.51 3.90 -5.29
N ASN A 39 1.88 5.16 -5.08
CA ASN A 39 2.48 5.97 -6.13
C ASN A 39 4.00 5.79 -6.17
N GLU A 40 4.65 6.46 -7.12
CA GLU A 40 6.10 6.35 -7.33
C GLU A 40 6.91 6.88 -6.14
N GLN A 41 6.31 7.70 -5.31
CA GLN A 41 6.95 8.27 -4.11
C GLN A 41 6.76 7.38 -2.87
N GLY A 42 6.04 6.27 -3.03
CA GLY A 42 5.79 5.33 -1.95
C GLY A 42 4.59 5.65 -1.08
N ASP A 43 3.81 6.67 -1.43
CA ASP A 43 2.60 7.01 -0.68
C ASP A 43 1.55 5.92 -0.82
N ILE A 44 0.97 5.51 0.31
CA ILE A 44 -0.03 4.43 0.37
C ILE A 44 -1.41 5.05 0.53
N GLU A 45 -2.31 4.74 -0.40
CA GLU A 45 -3.68 5.22 -0.38
C GLU A 45 -4.65 4.06 -0.42
N VAL A 46 -5.74 4.18 0.34
CA VAL A 46 -6.83 3.20 0.35
C VAL A 46 -8.06 3.82 -0.33
N ARG A 47 -8.74 3.00 -1.13
CA ARG A 47 -9.96 3.43 -1.81
C ARG A 47 -11.12 3.52 -0.82
N ARG A 48 -11.76 4.70 -0.79
CA ARG A 48 -13.00 4.93 -0.06
C ARG A 48 -14.16 5.13 -1.06
N PRO A 49 -15.41 5.14 -0.62
CA PRO A 49 -16.54 5.26 -1.57
C PRO A 49 -16.47 6.48 -2.46
N THR A 50 -15.94 7.60 -1.98
CA THR A 50 -15.93 8.86 -2.73
C THR A 50 -14.54 9.40 -3.04
N GLN A 51 -13.48 8.79 -2.50
CA GLN A 51 -12.13 9.30 -2.66
C GLN A 51 -11.08 8.27 -2.29
N TRP A 52 -9.82 8.58 -2.60
CA TRP A 52 -8.65 7.87 -2.09
C TRP A 52 -8.16 8.58 -0.83
N GLU A 53 -7.82 7.81 0.19
CA GLU A 53 -7.34 8.34 1.47
C GLU A 53 -5.89 7.91 1.70
N LEU A 54 -5.01 8.88 1.94
CA LEU A 54 -3.61 8.62 2.27
C LEU A 54 -3.53 8.05 3.70
N ILE A 55 -2.91 6.88 3.85
CA ILE A 55 -2.81 6.20 5.15
C ILE A 55 -1.37 6.00 5.62
N GLY A 56 -0.38 6.24 4.76
CA GLY A 56 1.02 6.10 5.14
C GLY A 56 1.95 6.17 3.96
N GLY A 57 3.19 5.77 4.17
CA GLY A 57 4.20 5.78 3.13
C GLY A 57 5.21 4.67 3.33
N LEU A 58 5.79 4.19 2.22
CA LEU A 58 6.84 3.20 2.21
C LEU A 58 8.21 3.88 2.26
N LEU A 59 9.19 3.18 2.82
CA LEU A 59 10.56 3.67 2.97
C LEU A 59 11.54 2.70 2.31
N GLY A 60 12.73 3.20 2.00
CA GLY A 60 13.81 2.36 1.48
C GLY A 60 13.53 1.81 0.09
N ASP A 61 13.81 0.52 -0.10
CA ASP A 61 13.73 -0.15 -1.40
C ASP A 61 12.34 -0.74 -1.64
N TYR A 62 11.31 0.09 -1.57
CA TYR A 62 9.93 -0.36 -1.73
C TYR A 62 9.61 -0.82 -3.16
N GLU A 63 10.30 -0.31 -4.16
CA GLU A 63 10.08 -0.72 -5.56
C GLU A 63 10.33 -2.22 -5.74
N ASN A 64 11.43 -2.72 -5.20
CA ASN A 64 11.74 -4.15 -5.25
C ASN A 64 10.74 -4.98 -4.46
N ARG A 65 10.32 -4.50 -3.30
CA ARG A 65 9.33 -5.21 -2.48
C ARG A 65 7.99 -5.32 -3.22
N ILE A 66 7.55 -4.25 -3.85
CA ILE A 66 6.31 -4.25 -4.64
C ILE A 66 6.45 -5.23 -5.80
N ARG A 67 7.56 -5.19 -6.52
CA ARG A 67 7.80 -6.09 -7.66
C ARG A 67 7.78 -7.55 -7.23
N GLN A 68 8.40 -7.87 -6.08
CA GLN A 68 8.44 -9.24 -5.57
C GLN A 68 7.07 -9.74 -5.13
N GLN A 69 6.24 -8.89 -4.55
CA GLN A 69 4.94 -9.28 -4.03
C GLN A 69 3.84 -9.27 -5.10
N THR A 70 3.91 -8.36 -6.06
CA THR A 70 2.82 -8.16 -7.04
C THR A 70 3.21 -8.53 -8.46
N GLY A 71 4.50 -8.54 -8.76
CA GLY A 71 4.98 -8.71 -10.15
C GLY A 71 4.75 -7.47 -11.01
N ILE A 72 4.34 -6.35 -10.42
CA ILE A 72 4.00 -5.12 -11.14
C ILE A 72 5.09 -4.08 -10.92
N ASP A 73 5.33 -3.27 -11.94
CA ASP A 73 6.30 -2.19 -11.94
C ASP A 73 5.64 -0.92 -12.45
N TRP A 74 6.13 0.24 -12.00
CA TRP A 74 5.65 1.53 -12.52
C TRP A 74 6.14 1.82 -13.95
N ALA A 75 7.20 1.21 -14.35
CA ALA A 75 7.79 1.44 -15.66
C ALA A 75 7.00 0.78 -16.80
#